data_6fa1ecd576bbb481ede1509fee20045b
#
_entry.id   6fa1ecd576bbb481ede1509fee20045b
#
_cell.length_a   1.000
_cell.length_b   1.000
_cell.length_c   1.000
_cell.angle_alpha   90.00
_cell.angle_beta   90.00
_cell.angle_gamma   90.00
#
_symmetry.space_group_name_H-M   'P 1'
#
loop_
_entity.id
_entity.type
_entity.pdbx_description
1 polymer ?
#
loop_
_entity_poly.entity_id
_entity_poly.type
_entity_poly.pdbx_seq_one_letter_code
_entity_poly.pdbx_strand_id
1 'polypeptide(L)'
;QLIDDKTSTIIVEKILPGPGTFTISDLPSSSVNNLTLLATPGQPSHAIDFSYRLPFSEYADWSISQGFHGQVSHTDKLNTYAVDFDIALGTPILAARTGIVMEVIDSFPDNYQNQKSKLENANIIRILHEDGSMAVYGHLLQNSAEVKPGQWLVGGTMIAQSGNSGFTNGPHLHFAIQVNTGMQLESIPFRMKSVNGYLQLNP
;
A
#
# COMPACT_ATOMS: atom_id res chain seq x y z
N GLN A 1 9.92 -6.12 -15.50
CA GLN A 1 9.96 -5.93 -16.97
C GLN A 1 11.10 -4.99 -17.36
N LEU A 2 11.73 -5.26 -18.45
CA LEU A 2 12.72 -4.39 -19.06
C LEU A 2 12.12 -3.81 -20.34
N ILE A 3 12.12 -2.49 -20.47
CA ILE A 3 11.47 -1.77 -21.55
C ILE A 3 12.53 -0.96 -22.31
N ASP A 4 12.44 -0.96 -23.64
CA ASP A 4 13.19 -0.04 -24.49
C ASP A 4 12.49 1.33 -24.47
N ASP A 5 13.15 2.35 -23.93
CA ASP A 5 12.59 3.69 -23.75
C ASP A 5 12.23 4.41 -25.06
N LYS A 6 12.85 4.02 -26.17
CA LYS A 6 12.56 4.63 -27.49
C LYS A 6 11.35 4.06 -28.17
N THR A 7 11.10 2.77 -27.98
CA THR A 7 10.03 2.05 -28.66
C THR A 7 8.86 1.70 -27.73
N SER A 8 9.05 1.88 -26.43
CA SER A 8 8.13 1.40 -25.37
C SER A 8 7.85 -0.10 -25.49
N THR A 9 8.79 -0.85 -26.06
CA THR A 9 8.65 -2.29 -26.27
C THR A 9 9.17 -3.04 -25.04
N ILE A 10 8.42 -4.00 -24.54
CA ILE A 10 8.87 -4.92 -23.50
C ILE A 10 9.89 -5.87 -24.12
N ILE A 11 11.13 -5.81 -23.61
CA ILE A 11 12.23 -6.68 -24.06
C ILE A 11 12.27 -7.97 -23.25
N VAL A 12 12.10 -7.84 -21.94
CA VAL A 12 12.13 -8.97 -21.01
C VAL A 12 11.04 -8.80 -19.97
N GLU A 13 10.26 -9.85 -19.77
CA GLU A 13 9.33 -9.99 -18.66
C GLU A 13 9.70 -11.23 -17.84
N LYS A 14 9.86 -11.07 -16.53
CA LYS A 14 10.24 -12.15 -15.64
C LYS A 14 9.63 -11.97 -14.25
N ILE A 15 9.05 -13.03 -13.72
CA ILE A 15 8.66 -13.10 -12.31
C ILE A 15 9.90 -13.51 -11.53
N LEU A 16 10.31 -12.68 -10.58
CA LEU A 16 11.45 -12.94 -9.70
C LEU A 16 10.96 -13.61 -8.41
N PRO A 17 11.60 -14.71 -7.98
CA PRO A 17 11.13 -15.51 -6.84
C PRO A 17 11.38 -14.84 -5.47
N GLY A 18 12.09 -13.72 -5.42
CA GLY A 18 12.43 -13.01 -4.20
C GLY A 18 13.56 -12.01 -4.40
N PRO A 19 14.04 -11.39 -3.32
CA PRO A 19 15.19 -10.49 -3.36
C PRO A 19 16.44 -11.23 -3.83
N GLY A 20 17.29 -10.59 -4.63
CA GLY A 20 18.53 -11.19 -5.11
C GLY A 20 19.08 -10.49 -6.33
N THR A 21 20.22 -10.98 -6.81
CA THR A 21 20.82 -10.56 -8.07
C THR A 21 20.38 -11.49 -9.19
N PHE A 22 19.85 -10.93 -10.27
CA PHE A 22 19.37 -11.69 -11.41
C PHE A 22 20.16 -11.25 -12.66
N THR A 23 20.60 -12.23 -13.43
CA THR A 23 21.25 -11.97 -14.72
C THR A 23 20.20 -12.00 -15.82
N ILE A 24 20.18 -10.97 -16.65
CA ILE A 24 19.39 -10.92 -17.87
C ILE A 24 20.36 -11.22 -19.02
N SER A 25 20.18 -12.39 -19.66
CA SER A 25 20.90 -12.80 -20.86
C SER A 25 20.11 -12.40 -22.11
N ASP A 26 20.82 -12.32 -23.23
CA ASP A 26 20.21 -12.17 -24.57
C ASP A 26 19.54 -10.81 -24.84
N LEU A 27 20.04 -9.74 -24.20
CA LEU A 27 19.65 -8.38 -24.59
C LEU A 27 20.23 -8.04 -25.99
N PRO A 28 19.42 -7.44 -26.87
CA PRO A 28 19.92 -6.91 -28.14
C PRO A 28 21.02 -5.87 -27.87
N SER A 29 22.18 -6.00 -28.53
CA SER A 29 23.34 -5.13 -28.31
C SER A 29 23.08 -3.64 -28.60
N SER A 30 22.03 -3.31 -29.33
CA SER A 30 21.59 -1.94 -29.63
C SER A 30 20.75 -1.30 -28.53
N SER A 31 20.29 -2.06 -27.53
CA SER A 31 19.33 -1.62 -26.53
C SER A 31 19.95 -1.18 -25.19
N VAL A 32 21.26 -1.39 -25.01
CA VAL A 32 21.94 -1.27 -23.69
C VAL A 32 21.97 0.17 -23.13
N ASN A 33 21.71 1.18 -23.93
CA ASN A 33 21.81 2.58 -23.51
C ASN A 33 20.47 3.28 -23.21
N ASN A 34 19.34 2.60 -23.37
CA ASN A 34 18.01 3.20 -23.18
C ASN A 34 17.03 2.15 -22.63
N LEU A 35 17.33 1.62 -21.44
CA LEU A 35 16.50 0.61 -20.79
C LEU A 35 15.91 1.15 -19.49
N THR A 36 14.61 1.03 -19.35
CA THR A 36 13.92 1.25 -18.07
C THR A 36 13.54 -0.09 -17.45
N LEU A 37 13.92 -0.30 -16.18
CA LEU A 37 13.47 -1.42 -15.38
C LEU A 37 12.21 -1.03 -14.62
N LEU A 38 11.10 -1.68 -14.96
CA LEU A 38 9.88 -1.61 -14.16
C LEU A 38 9.74 -2.87 -13.30
N ALA A 39 9.66 -2.69 -11.99
CA ALA A 39 9.43 -3.75 -11.05
C ALA A 39 8.11 -3.51 -10.32
N THR A 40 7.18 -4.47 -10.42
CA THR A 40 5.93 -4.43 -9.69
C THR A 40 6.01 -5.45 -8.56
N PRO A 41 5.82 -5.05 -7.29
CA PRO A 41 5.90 -5.96 -6.16
C PRO A 41 4.74 -6.95 -6.13
N GLY A 42 4.94 -8.07 -5.44
CA GLY A 42 3.94 -9.12 -5.25
C GLY A 42 3.83 -10.11 -6.41
N GLN A 43 3.05 -11.14 -6.20
CA GLN A 43 2.72 -12.13 -7.23
C GLN A 43 1.32 -11.83 -7.78
N PRO A 44 1.05 -12.11 -9.08
CA PRO A 44 -0.27 -11.91 -9.66
C PRO A 44 -1.26 -12.98 -9.14
N SER A 45 -1.68 -12.84 -7.92
CA SER A 45 -2.72 -13.65 -7.31
C SER A 45 -3.43 -12.86 -6.21
N HIS A 46 -4.66 -13.19 -5.89
CA HIS A 46 -5.41 -12.54 -4.82
C HIS A 46 -6.43 -13.49 -4.21
N ALA A 47 -6.63 -13.37 -2.90
CA ALA A 47 -7.72 -14.02 -2.20
C ALA A 47 -8.78 -12.97 -1.83
N ILE A 48 -9.92 -13.01 -2.51
CA ILE A 48 -11.04 -12.08 -2.28
C ILE A 48 -11.87 -12.43 -1.04
N ASP A 49 -11.70 -13.61 -0.48
CA ASP A 49 -12.52 -14.12 0.64
C ASP A 49 -11.91 -13.89 2.02
N PHE A 50 -10.76 -13.25 2.13
CA PHE A 50 -10.16 -12.97 3.41
C PHE A 50 -10.85 -11.81 4.14
N SER A 51 -11.10 -11.94 5.46
CA SER A 51 -11.61 -10.88 6.31
C SER A 51 -10.49 -10.24 7.10
N TYR A 52 -10.19 -8.99 6.79
CA TYR A 52 -9.19 -8.20 7.49
C TYR A 52 -9.73 -7.73 8.84
N ARG A 53 -8.87 -7.61 9.84
CA ARG A 53 -9.18 -6.94 11.11
C ARG A 53 -9.03 -5.43 10.94
N LEU A 54 -9.63 -4.67 11.86
CA LEU A 54 -9.34 -3.24 11.96
C LEU A 54 -7.84 -3.01 12.13
N PRO A 55 -7.26 -2.04 11.40
CA PRO A 55 -5.83 -1.71 11.49
C PRO A 55 -5.49 -0.81 12.69
N PHE A 56 -6.31 -0.78 13.70
CA PHE A 56 -6.14 -0.05 14.97
C PHE A 56 -7.02 -0.68 16.06
N SER A 57 -6.98 -0.13 17.27
CA SER A 57 -7.79 -0.61 18.38
C SER A 57 -9.28 -0.40 18.11
N GLU A 58 -10.09 -1.41 18.35
CA GLU A 58 -11.57 -1.35 18.29
C GLU A 58 -12.16 -0.26 19.19
N TYR A 59 -11.42 0.13 20.24
CA TYR A 59 -11.84 1.14 21.23
C TYR A 59 -11.32 2.55 20.91
N ALA A 60 -10.61 2.73 19.81
CA ALA A 60 -10.27 4.06 19.34
C ALA A 60 -11.55 4.80 18.91
N ASP A 61 -11.54 6.12 18.98
CA ASP A 61 -12.58 6.95 18.35
C ASP A 61 -12.27 7.04 16.87
N TRP A 62 -13.15 6.50 16.03
CA TRP A 62 -12.96 6.42 14.59
C TRP A 62 -14.28 6.46 13.83
N SER A 63 -14.21 6.94 12.60
CA SER A 63 -15.30 6.84 11.61
C SER A 63 -14.73 6.59 10.21
N ILE A 64 -15.57 6.16 9.29
CA ILE A 64 -15.19 6.08 7.86
C ILE A 64 -15.58 7.40 7.22
N SER A 65 -14.60 8.16 6.74
CA SER A 65 -14.83 9.41 6.01
C SER A 65 -14.98 9.18 4.50
N GLN A 66 -14.32 8.13 3.98
CA GLN A 66 -14.42 7.75 2.59
C GLN A 66 -14.30 6.23 2.44
N GLY A 67 -15.24 5.60 1.77
CA GLY A 67 -15.24 4.18 1.47
C GLY A 67 -14.82 3.89 0.02
N PHE A 68 -15.13 2.70 -0.47
CA PHE A 68 -14.90 2.28 -1.85
C PHE A 68 -15.56 3.25 -2.83
N HIS A 69 -14.90 3.51 -3.96
CA HIS A 69 -15.39 4.45 -5.00
C HIS A 69 -15.62 5.89 -4.50
N GLY A 70 -14.98 6.26 -3.40
CA GLY A 70 -15.07 7.61 -2.85
C GLY A 70 -14.61 8.68 -3.83
N GLN A 71 -15.40 9.76 -3.96
CA GLN A 71 -15.25 10.74 -5.04
C GLN A 71 -14.09 11.72 -4.86
N VAL A 72 -13.46 11.77 -3.69
CA VAL A 72 -12.41 12.74 -3.40
C VAL A 72 -11.05 12.23 -3.89
N SER A 73 -10.65 11.01 -3.49
CA SER A 73 -9.33 10.45 -3.77
C SER A 73 -9.36 8.98 -4.21
N HIS A 74 -10.50 8.26 -4.07
CA HIS A 74 -10.62 6.85 -4.44
C HIS A 74 -11.10 6.66 -5.88
N THR A 75 -10.49 7.38 -6.83
CA THR A 75 -10.92 7.44 -8.24
C THR A 75 -9.96 6.75 -9.22
N ASP A 76 -8.75 6.43 -8.79
CA ASP A 76 -7.76 5.72 -9.59
C ASP A 76 -7.68 4.23 -9.23
N LYS A 77 -6.97 3.44 -10.05
CA LYS A 77 -6.86 1.99 -9.89
C LYS A 77 -6.21 1.55 -8.57
N LEU A 78 -5.33 2.35 -7.99
CA LEU A 78 -4.65 2.03 -6.74
C LEU A 78 -5.56 2.22 -5.53
N ASN A 79 -6.56 3.10 -5.65
CA ASN A 79 -7.34 3.61 -4.53
C ASN A 79 -8.85 3.37 -4.65
N THR A 80 -9.37 2.90 -5.80
CA THR A 80 -10.81 2.66 -6.03
C THR A 80 -11.49 1.88 -4.88
N TYR A 81 -10.78 0.92 -4.28
CA TYR A 81 -11.24 0.12 -3.15
C TYR A 81 -10.47 0.45 -1.86
N ALA A 82 -10.08 1.70 -1.69
CA ALA A 82 -9.51 2.16 -0.42
C ALA A 82 -10.60 2.59 0.57
N VAL A 83 -10.21 2.69 1.83
CA VAL A 83 -11.05 3.21 2.93
C VAL A 83 -10.21 4.18 3.73
N ASP A 84 -10.75 5.37 3.97
CA ASP A 84 -10.17 6.37 4.84
C ASP A 84 -10.88 6.33 6.20
N PHE A 85 -10.09 6.07 7.24
CA PHE A 85 -10.55 6.06 8.61
C PHE A 85 -10.12 7.35 9.29
N ASP A 86 -11.08 8.22 9.62
CA ASP A 86 -10.83 9.38 10.48
C ASP A 86 -10.47 8.86 11.86
N ILE A 87 -9.25 9.11 12.28
CA ILE A 87 -8.69 8.73 13.57
C ILE A 87 -7.74 9.82 14.07
N ALA A 88 -7.59 9.92 15.38
CA ALA A 88 -6.71 10.91 15.97
C ALA A 88 -5.24 10.71 15.54
N LEU A 89 -4.51 11.81 15.35
CA LEU A 89 -3.06 11.81 15.14
C LEU A 89 -2.36 11.01 16.25
N GLY A 90 -1.42 10.14 15.89
CA GLY A 90 -0.67 9.34 16.85
C GLY A 90 -1.39 8.07 17.33
N THR A 91 -2.56 7.73 16.78
CA THR A 91 -3.23 6.46 17.08
C THR A 91 -2.34 5.28 16.61
N PRO A 92 -2.09 4.26 17.47
CA PRO A 92 -1.32 3.08 17.06
C PRO A 92 -1.98 2.35 15.88
N ILE A 93 -1.21 2.16 14.81
CA ILE A 93 -1.63 1.41 13.62
C ILE A 93 -1.10 -0.03 13.72
N LEU A 94 -1.99 -0.97 13.46
CA LEU A 94 -1.75 -2.40 13.58
C LEU A 94 -1.83 -3.09 12.23
N ALA A 95 -1.03 -4.12 12.02
CA ALA A 95 -1.14 -4.97 10.85
C ALA A 95 -2.53 -5.62 10.77
N ALA A 96 -3.29 -5.36 9.73
CA ALA A 96 -4.64 -5.92 9.54
C ALA A 96 -4.64 -7.43 9.25
N ARG A 97 -3.50 -7.97 8.80
CA ARG A 97 -3.27 -9.38 8.49
C ARG A 97 -1.79 -9.73 8.60
N THR A 98 -1.49 -10.99 8.93
CA THR A 98 -0.13 -11.55 8.92
C THR A 98 0.52 -11.42 7.55
N GLY A 99 1.82 -11.10 7.52
CA GLY A 99 2.56 -10.97 6.27
C GLY A 99 4.01 -10.53 6.45
N ILE A 100 4.64 -10.16 5.34
CA ILE A 100 6.01 -9.65 5.26
C ILE A 100 5.96 -8.17 4.88
N VAL A 101 6.64 -7.33 5.65
CA VAL A 101 6.81 -5.91 5.32
C VAL A 101 7.64 -5.78 4.04
N MET A 102 7.06 -5.16 3.01
CA MET A 102 7.73 -4.95 1.73
C MET A 102 8.37 -3.57 1.65
N GLU A 103 7.67 -2.57 2.14
CA GLU A 103 8.05 -1.17 1.99
C GLU A 103 7.73 -0.40 3.27
N VAL A 104 8.61 0.52 3.61
CA VAL A 104 8.44 1.50 4.68
C VAL A 104 8.95 2.84 4.19
N ILE A 105 8.08 3.82 4.15
CA ILE A 105 8.38 5.22 3.91
C ILE A 105 7.81 5.98 5.10
N ASP A 106 8.64 6.63 5.90
CA ASP A 106 8.21 7.30 7.13
C ASP A 106 8.93 8.64 7.39
N SER A 107 9.66 9.15 6.40
CA SER A 107 10.50 10.34 6.55
C SER A 107 9.82 11.67 6.22
N PHE A 108 8.65 11.64 5.59
CA PHE A 108 7.94 12.86 5.21
C PHE A 108 7.26 13.52 6.42
N PRO A 109 7.33 14.85 6.55
CA PRO A 109 6.67 15.56 7.64
C PRO A 109 5.15 15.56 7.49
N ASP A 110 4.46 15.66 8.61
CA ASP A 110 3.01 15.86 8.62
C ASP A 110 2.64 17.28 8.14
N ASN A 111 1.45 17.39 7.54
CA ASN A 111 0.91 18.64 7.04
C ASN A 111 0.20 19.42 8.16
N TYR A 112 0.90 20.33 8.81
CA TYR A 112 0.34 21.07 9.94
C TYR A 112 -0.44 22.36 9.58
N GLN A 113 -0.50 22.77 8.32
CA GLN A 113 -1.09 24.06 7.95
C GLN A 113 -1.76 24.07 6.56
N ASN A 114 -2.55 23.08 6.21
CA ASN A 114 -3.26 23.04 4.90
C ASN A 114 -2.33 23.21 3.68
N GLN A 115 -1.05 22.96 3.82
CA GLN A 115 -0.16 22.90 2.68
C GLN A 115 -0.46 21.59 1.95
N LYS A 116 -1.09 21.69 0.77
CA LYS A 116 -1.26 20.56 -0.14
C LYS A 116 0.12 20.03 -0.50
N SER A 117 0.63 19.08 0.26
CA SER A 117 1.82 18.36 -0.13
C SER A 117 1.46 17.44 -1.33
N LYS A 118 2.47 17.03 -2.08
CA LYS A 118 2.26 16.14 -3.22
C LYS A 118 1.85 14.76 -2.72
N LEU A 119 1.03 14.04 -3.49
CA LEU A 119 0.65 12.63 -3.24
C LEU A 119 1.86 11.74 -2.91
N GLU A 120 2.98 11.98 -3.59
CA GLU A 120 4.26 11.26 -3.45
C GLU A 120 4.94 11.43 -2.07
N ASN A 121 4.50 12.38 -1.25
CA ASN A 121 5.09 12.67 0.05
C ASN A 121 4.31 12.01 1.21
N ALA A 122 3.51 10.99 0.96
CA ALA A 122 2.84 10.24 2.01
C ALA A 122 3.78 9.21 2.63
N ASN A 123 3.77 9.12 3.96
CA ASN A 123 4.38 8.00 4.67
C ASN A 123 3.50 6.78 4.53
N ILE A 124 4.08 5.66 4.12
CA ILE A 124 3.36 4.42 3.87
C ILE A 124 4.10 3.21 4.42
N ILE A 125 3.34 2.19 4.80
CA ILE A 125 3.82 0.83 4.99
C ILE A 125 3.03 -0.09 4.07
N ARG A 126 3.72 -1.03 3.38
CA ARG A 126 3.09 -2.08 2.57
C ARG A 126 3.45 -3.44 3.10
N ILE A 127 2.46 -4.30 3.31
CA ILE A 127 2.63 -5.65 3.84
C ILE A 127 2.11 -6.66 2.83
N LEU A 128 2.97 -7.58 2.37
CA LEU A 128 2.62 -8.68 1.47
C LEU A 128 2.07 -9.86 2.27
N HIS A 129 0.94 -10.37 1.85
CA HIS A 129 0.31 -11.55 2.41
C HIS A 129 0.63 -12.82 1.62
N GLU A 130 0.36 -13.99 2.20
CA GLU A 130 0.65 -15.29 1.61
C GLU A 130 -0.02 -15.52 0.25
N ASP A 131 -1.18 -14.92 0.02
CA ASP A 131 -1.95 -15.01 -1.22
C ASP A 131 -1.53 -14.00 -2.29
N GLY A 132 -0.45 -13.25 -2.08
CA GLY A 132 0.04 -12.24 -3.02
C GLY A 132 -0.68 -10.88 -2.93
N SER A 133 -1.75 -10.76 -2.14
CA SER A 133 -2.34 -9.46 -1.85
C SER A 133 -1.45 -8.63 -0.91
N MET A 134 -1.60 -7.32 -0.95
CA MET A 134 -0.80 -6.39 -0.15
C MET A 134 -1.70 -5.39 0.54
N ALA A 135 -1.55 -5.26 1.87
CA ALA A 135 -2.19 -4.17 2.60
C ALA A 135 -1.29 -2.93 2.56
N VAL A 136 -1.89 -1.79 2.25
CA VAL A 136 -1.26 -0.46 2.25
C VAL A 136 -1.85 0.36 3.38
N TYR A 137 -0.96 0.98 4.16
CA TYR A 137 -1.29 1.89 5.27
C TYR A 137 -0.68 3.24 4.93
N GLY A 138 -1.50 4.24 4.68
CA GLY A 138 -1.07 5.56 4.21
C GLY A 138 -1.27 6.68 5.23
N HIS A 139 -0.65 7.81 4.96
CA HIS A 139 -0.65 9.03 5.76
C HIS A 139 -0.11 8.86 7.18
N LEU A 140 0.86 7.95 7.35
CA LEU A 140 1.46 7.64 8.65
C LEU A 140 2.26 8.82 9.20
N LEU A 141 2.42 8.85 10.52
CA LEU A 141 3.19 9.85 11.24
C LEU A 141 4.67 9.74 10.90
N GLN A 142 5.34 10.87 10.76
CA GLN A 142 6.78 10.92 10.48
C GLN A 142 7.59 10.19 11.56
N ASN A 143 8.54 9.35 11.13
CA ASN A 143 9.46 8.58 11.99
C ASN A 143 8.74 7.68 13.02
N SER A 144 7.53 7.21 12.73
CA SER A 144 6.76 6.36 13.63
C SER A 144 6.81 4.87 13.30
N ALA A 145 7.49 4.48 12.22
CA ALA A 145 7.55 3.08 11.82
C ALA A 145 8.29 2.21 12.86
N GLU A 146 7.61 1.17 13.33
CA GLU A 146 8.13 0.18 14.29
C GLU A 146 8.61 -1.10 13.59
N VAL A 147 8.54 -1.14 12.28
CA VAL A 147 8.88 -2.28 11.44
C VAL A 147 9.81 -1.89 10.29
N LYS A 148 10.46 -2.87 9.68
CA LYS A 148 11.38 -2.66 8.56
C LYS A 148 11.14 -3.64 7.42
N PRO A 149 11.50 -3.29 6.18
CA PRO A 149 11.39 -4.19 5.05
C PRO A 149 12.05 -5.55 5.29
N GLY A 150 11.38 -6.63 4.87
CA GLY A 150 11.78 -8.02 5.08
C GLY A 150 11.32 -8.62 6.42
N GLN A 151 10.78 -7.84 7.34
CA GLN A 151 10.29 -8.33 8.62
C GLN A 151 8.97 -9.09 8.43
N TRP A 152 8.90 -10.32 8.91
CA TRP A 152 7.65 -11.06 9.06
C TRP A 152 6.94 -10.65 10.34
N LEU A 153 5.61 -10.50 10.28
CA LEU A 153 4.81 -10.11 11.42
C LEU A 153 3.41 -10.73 11.42
N VAL A 154 2.84 -10.85 12.60
CA VAL A 154 1.49 -11.39 12.82
C VAL A 154 0.47 -10.26 12.74
N GLY A 155 -0.72 -10.55 12.25
CA GLY A 155 -1.85 -9.60 12.30
C GLY A 155 -2.12 -9.12 13.73
N GLY A 156 -2.23 -7.80 13.91
CA GLY A 156 -2.34 -7.13 15.20
C GLY A 156 -1.03 -6.61 15.79
N THR A 157 0.11 -6.88 15.15
CA THR A 157 1.38 -6.24 15.51
C THR A 157 1.30 -4.74 15.21
N MET A 158 1.75 -3.89 16.14
CA MET A 158 1.93 -2.46 15.90
C MET A 158 2.98 -2.23 14.84
N ILE A 159 2.67 -1.37 13.86
CA ILE A 159 3.56 -1.09 12.73
C ILE A 159 3.96 0.38 12.62
N ALA A 160 3.12 1.31 13.07
CA ALA A 160 3.37 2.75 13.03
C ALA A 160 2.31 3.48 13.87
N GLN A 161 2.24 4.82 13.70
CA GLN A 161 1.16 5.66 14.20
C GLN A 161 0.47 6.40 13.05
N SER A 162 -0.82 6.71 13.22
CA SER A 162 -1.57 7.56 12.29
C SER A 162 -0.99 8.96 12.25
N GLY A 163 -0.93 9.53 11.07
CA GLY A 163 -0.35 10.86 10.83
C GLY A 163 -1.25 11.74 9.97
N ASN A 164 -0.60 12.67 9.29
CA ASN A 164 -1.22 13.60 8.35
C ASN A 164 -0.24 13.94 7.21
N SER A 165 0.58 12.97 6.77
CA SER A 165 1.59 13.15 5.72
C SER A 165 0.99 13.00 4.33
N GLY A 166 1.56 13.65 3.31
CA GLY A 166 1.11 13.55 1.93
C GLY A 166 -0.11 14.41 1.61
N PHE A 167 -0.88 14.05 0.59
CA PHE A 167 -2.08 14.76 0.17
C PHE A 167 -3.25 14.37 1.08
N THR A 168 -3.57 15.22 2.05
CA THR A 168 -4.59 14.99 3.06
C THR A 168 -5.22 16.31 3.53
N ASN A 169 -6.46 16.25 4.00
CA ASN A 169 -7.20 17.37 4.58
C ASN A 169 -7.22 17.35 6.12
N GLY A 170 -6.68 16.30 6.74
CA GLY A 170 -6.65 16.12 8.19
C GLY A 170 -6.15 14.73 8.58
N PRO A 171 -5.87 14.48 9.87
CA PRO A 171 -5.41 13.19 10.33
C PRO A 171 -6.39 12.06 9.99
N HIS A 172 -5.92 11.03 9.30
CA HIS A 172 -6.68 9.83 9.00
C HIS A 172 -5.72 8.69 8.63
N LEU A 173 -6.22 7.47 8.59
CA LEU A 173 -5.54 6.33 8.00
C LEU A 173 -6.17 6.02 6.65
N HIS A 174 -5.39 6.11 5.58
CA HIS A 174 -5.74 5.53 4.29
C HIS A 174 -5.38 4.05 4.28
N PHE A 175 -6.34 3.18 3.98
CA PHE A 175 -6.14 1.73 3.94
C PHE A 175 -6.67 1.14 2.64
N ALA A 176 -5.85 0.35 1.95
CA ALA A 176 -6.24 -0.35 0.74
C ALA A 176 -5.63 -1.76 0.70
N ILE A 177 -6.31 -2.67 0.00
CA ILE A 177 -5.73 -3.95 -0.40
C ILE A 177 -5.44 -3.89 -1.89
N GLN A 178 -4.19 -4.15 -2.25
CA GLN A 178 -3.71 -4.09 -3.62
C GLN A 178 -3.20 -5.47 -4.08
N VAL A 179 -3.26 -5.69 -5.36
CA VAL A 179 -2.67 -6.87 -6.04
C VAL A 179 -1.82 -6.44 -7.21
N ASN A 180 -0.85 -7.27 -7.53
CA ASN A 180 -0.08 -7.14 -8.76
C ASN A 180 -0.85 -7.79 -9.91
N THR A 181 -1.23 -7.01 -10.91
CA THR A 181 -1.91 -7.51 -12.13
C THR A 181 -0.93 -7.80 -13.27
N GLY A 182 0.38 -7.86 -12.96
CA GLY A 182 1.47 -8.12 -13.89
C GLY A 182 2.26 -6.87 -14.24
N MET A 183 1.59 -5.79 -14.66
CA MET A 183 2.24 -4.54 -15.10
C MET A 183 2.06 -3.39 -14.10
N GLN A 184 1.10 -3.50 -13.22
CA GLN A 184 0.71 -2.43 -12.29
C GLN A 184 0.12 -3.02 -11.02
N LEU A 185 -0.01 -2.19 -10.01
CA LEU A 185 -0.80 -2.50 -8.83
C LEU A 185 -2.22 -1.98 -9.03
N GLU A 186 -3.20 -2.75 -8.57
CA GLU A 186 -4.59 -2.33 -8.53
C GLU A 186 -5.18 -2.66 -7.16
N SER A 187 -6.02 -1.78 -6.63
CA SER A 187 -6.79 -2.08 -5.42
C SER A 187 -7.90 -3.07 -5.73
N ILE A 188 -8.20 -3.92 -4.77
CA ILE A 188 -9.29 -4.91 -4.85
C ILE A 188 -10.27 -4.71 -3.69
N PRO A 189 -11.56 -5.06 -3.88
CA PRO A 189 -12.52 -5.04 -2.79
C PRO A 189 -12.12 -6.05 -1.73
N PHE A 190 -12.35 -5.71 -0.48
CA PHE A 190 -12.06 -6.57 0.67
C PHE A 190 -13.17 -6.48 1.72
N ARG A 191 -13.18 -7.41 2.66
CA ARG A 191 -14.05 -7.39 3.83
C ARG A 191 -13.24 -7.06 5.08
N MET A 192 -13.79 -6.22 5.94
CA MET A 192 -13.18 -5.89 7.21
C MET A 192 -14.16 -6.16 8.34
N LYS A 193 -13.67 -6.73 9.43
CA LYS A 193 -14.46 -7.12 10.57
C LYS A 193 -14.05 -6.37 11.83
N SER A 194 -15.03 -5.82 12.53
CA SER A 194 -14.93 -5.29 13.90
C SER A 194 -15.62 -6.24 14.90
N VAL A 195 -15.58 -5.91 16.17
CA VAL A 195 -16.35 -6.62 17.23
C VAL A 195 -17.85 -6.59 16.97
N ASN A 196 -18.35 -5.57 16.27
CA ASN A 196 -19.76 -5.39 15.92
C ASN A 196 -20.18 -6.07 14.61
N GLY A 197 -19.27 -6.79 13.93
CA GLY A 197 -19.52 -7.45 12.67
C GLY A 197 -18.74 -6.87 11.49
N TYR A 198 -19.23 -7.13 10.29
CA TYR A 198 -18.59 -6.61 9.07
C TYR A 198 -18.91 -5.14 8.86
N LEU A 199 -17.88 -4.38 8.49
CA LEU A 199 -18.04 -2.97 8.13
C LEU A 199 -18.70 -2.83 6.75
N GLN A 200 -19.52 -1.78 6.62
CA GLN A 200 -20.03 -1.33 5.33
C GLN A 200 -18.97 -0.41 4.70
N LEU A 201 -18.27 -0.91 3.68
CA LEU A 201 -17.17 -0.22 3.02
C LEU A 201 -17.58 0.45 1.69
N ASN A 202 -18.77 0.16 1.21
CA ASN A 202 -19.37 0.86 0.07
C ASN A 202 -20.15 2.10 0.56
N PRO A 203 -20.23 3.16 -0.27
CA PRO A 203 -21.04 4.34 0.05
C PRO A 203 -22.51 3.99 0.18
#